data_4e521750173a41dbcde06d12e190d049
#
_entry.id   4e521750173a41dbcde06d12e190d049
#
_cell.length_a   1.000
_cell.length_b   1.000
_cell.length_c   1.000
_cell.angle_alpha   90.00
_cell.angle_beta   90.00
_cell.angle_gamma   90.00
#
_symmetry.space_group_name_H-M   'P 1'
#
loop_
_entity.id
_entity.type
_entity.pdbx_description
1 polymer ?
#
loop_
_entity_poly.entity_id
_entity_poly.type
_entity_poly.pdbx_seq_one_letter_code
_entity_poly.pdbx_strand_id
1 'polypeptide(L)'
;LRDAAMLELLYASGSRISELAALDVESISWSERTLRLWGKGSKERIVPLYRCALEATRTYIEEGRPELIAKAKRRDAENGPHPLFISARGNRMSAAMLRRRFHMLATLAGIPADIAPHAMRHTFATDLLEGGADLRSVQELLGHASLSTTQIYTHLTPDRLKRAVAQAHPRGE
;
A
#
# COMPACT_ATOMS: atom_id res chain seq x y z
N LEU A 1 16.06 0.47 0.79
CA LEU A 1 15.00 1.29 1.38
C LEU A 1 13.70 1.20 0.58
N ARG A 2 13.70 1.56 -0.73
CA ARG A 2 12.50 1.53 -1.59
C ARG A 2 11.76 0.18 -1.57
N ASP A 3 12.49 -0.92 -1.64
CA ASP A 3 11.91 -2.25 -1.69
C ASP A 3 11.25 -2.65 -0.37
N ALA A 4 11.84 -2.25 0.75
CA ALA A 4 11.25 -2.44 2.07
C ALA A 4 9.92 -1.67 2.18
N ALA A 5 9.90 -0.39 1.80
CA ALA A 5 8.68 0.41 1.78
C ALA A 5 7.60 -0.20 0.87
N MET A 6 7.99 -0.72 -0.31
CA MET A 6 7.07 -1.39 -1.25
C MET A 6 6.42 -2.61 -0.62
N LEU A 7 7.21 -3.50 -0.02
CA LEU A 7 6.72 -4.74 0.59
C LEU A 7 5.84 -4.46 1.81
N GLU A 8 6.28 -3.54 2.67
CA GLU A 8 5.52 -3.15 3.86
C GLU A 8 4.18 -2.51 3.50
N LEU A 9 4.14 -1.61 2.51
CA LEU A 9 2.87 -1.01 2.08
C LEU A 9 1.94 -2.00 1.40
N LEU A 10 2.46 -2.94 0.59
CA LEU A 10 1.65 -4.01 0.02
C LEU A 10 0.99 -4.87 1.10
N TYR A 11 1.76 -5.27 2.11
CA TYR A 11 1.28 -6.09 3.22
C TYR A 11 0.36 -5.31 4.15
N ALA A 12 0.70 -4.07 4.49
CA ALA A 12 -0.10 -3.24 5.40
C ALA A 12 -1.45 -2.82 4.84
N SER A 13 -1.57 -2.69 3.53
CA SER A 13 -2.77 -2.11 2.91
C SER A 13 -3.59 -3.09 2.10
N GLY A 14 -3.05 -4.27 1.83
CA GLY A 14 -3.68 -5.21 0.89
C GLY A 14 -3.93 -4.58 -0.48
N SER A 15 -3.18 -3.54 -0.86
CA SER A 15 -3.36 -2.83 -2.12
C SER A 15 -3.05 -3.69 -3.34
N ARG A 16 -3.67 -3.37 -4.47
CA ARG A 16 -3.25 -3.89 -5.75
C ARG A 16 -1.94 -3.22 -6.17
N ILE A 17 -1.10 -3.94 -6.91
CA ILE A 17 0.18 -3.39 -7.39
C ILE A 17 -0.01 -2.12 -8.25
N SER A 18 -1.13 -2.02 -8.97
CA SER A 18 -1.48 -0.82 -9.76
C SER A 18 -1.86 0.37 -8.88
N GLU A 19 -2.54 0.13 -7.76
CA GLU A 19 -2.87 1.14 -6.77
C GLU A 19 -1.59 1.65 -6.09
N LEU A 20 -0.68 0.73 -5.74
CA LEU A 20 0.62 1.07 -5.18
C LEU A 20 1.47 1.92 -6.15
N ALA A 21 1.46 1.58 -7.45
CA ALA A 21 2.18 2.34 -8.49
C ALA A 21 1.65 3.76 -8.67
N ALA A 22 0.37 3.97 -8.38
CA ALA A 22 -0.30 5.27 -8.51
C ALA A 22 -0.08 6.20 -7.31
N LEU A 23 0.52 5.72 -6.21
CA LEU A 23 0.72 6.51 -5.00
C LEU A 23 1.65 7.70 -5.24
N ASP A 24 1.28 8.81 -4.64
CA ASP A 24 2.13 9.98 -4.43
C ASP A 24 2.58 10.04 -2.97
N VAL A 25 3.58 10.87 -2.67
CA VAL A 25 4.04 11.08 -1.29
C VAL A 25 2.89 11.59 -0.41
N GLU A 26 2.03 12.42 -0.98
CA GLU A 26 0.85 13.02 -0.36
C GLU A 26 -0.29 12.01 -0.12
N SER A 27 -0.18 10.80 -0.65
CA SER A 27 -1.15 9.73 -0.37
C SER A 27 -1.08 9.22 1.08
N ILE A 28 -0.03 9.60 1.82
CA ILE A 28 0.19 9.19 3.20
C ILE A 28 -0.17 10.35 4.13
N SER A 29 -1.10 10.12 5.04
CA SER A 29 -1.35 11.00 6.18
C SER A 29 -0.54 10.51 7.37
N TRP A 30 0.53 11.23 7.69
CA TRP A 30 1.42 10.89 8.81
C TRP A 30 0.77 11.09 10.17
N SER A 31 -0.02 12.16 10.32
CA SER A 31 -0.75 12.47 11.56
C SER A 31 -1.82 11.43 11.84
N GLU A 32 -2.56 11.01 10.81
CA GLU A 32 -3.63 10.03 10.92
C GLU A 32 -3.13 8.58 10.82
N ARG A 33 -1.88 8.36 10.42
CA ARG A 33 -1.30 7.05 10.13
C ARG A 33 -2.12 6.27 9.12
N THR A 34 -2.48 6.90 8.01
CA THR A 34 -3.34 6.29 6.99
C THR A 34 -2.75 6.44 5.60
N LEU A 35 -3.13 5.52 4.72
CA LEU A 35 -2.83 5.51 3.30
C LEU A 35 -4.11 5.69 2.51
N ARG A 36 -4.12 6.66 1.60
CA ARG A 36 -5.21 6.89 0.65
C ARG A 36 -4.93 6.15 -0.64
N LEU A 37 -5.86 5.28 -1.04
CA LEU A 37 -5.77 4.45 -2.24
C LEU A 37 -6.93 4.77 -3.18
N TRP A 38 -6.64 4.80 -4.48
CA TRP A 38 -7.63 5.00 -5.53
C TRP A 38 -7.85 3.69 -6.28
N GLY A 39 -9.06 3.15 -6.20
CA GLY A 39 -9.47 1.92 -6.87
C GLY A 39 -10.10 2.15 -8.24
N LYS A 40 -10.61 1.07 -8.85
CA LYS A 40 -11.32 1.12 -10.12
C LYS A 40 -12.55 2.05 -10.01
N GLY A 41 -12.72 2.93 -11.00
CA GLY A 41 -13.81 3.90 -11.03
C GLY A 41 -13.61 5.08 -10.08
N SER A 42 -12.35 5.44 -9.80
CA SER A 42 -11.98 6.57 -8.93
C SER A 42 -12.58 6.50 -7.52
N LYS A 43 -12.86 5.29 -7.05
CA LYS A 43 -13.29 5.08 -5.66
C LYS A 43 -12.10 5.18 -4.74
N GLU A 44 -12.18 6.14 -3.83
CA GLU A 44 -11.18 6.32 -2.77
C GLU A 44 -11.48 5.38 -1.60
N ARG A 45 -10.40 4.86 -0.99
CA ARG A 45 -10.47 4.23 0.32
C ARG A 45 -9.26 4.60 1.16
N ILE A 46 -9.47 4.65 2.45
CA ILE A 46 -8.45 4.97 3.44
C ILE A 46 -8.13 3.70 4.22
N VAL A 47 -6.85 3.34 4.27
CA VAL A 47 -6.36 2.16 4.98
C VAL A 47 -5.42 2.60 6.09
N PRO A 48 -5.65 2.18 7.35
CA PRO A 48 -4.71 2.42 8.44
C PRO A 48 -3.37 1.72 8.18
N LEU A 49 -2.27 2.39 8.55
CA LEU A 49 -0.93 1.84 8.47
C LEU A 49 -0.37 1.60 9.88
N TYR A 50 0.24 0.44 10.09
CA TYR A 50 0.99 0.14 11.28
C TYR A 50 2.39 0.80 11.26
N ARG A 51 3.02 0.84 12.42
CA ARG A 51 4.27 1.57 12.64
C ARG A 51 5.39 1.17 11.68
N CYS A 52 5.64 -0.14 11.51
CA CYS A 52 6.73 -0.61 10.65
C CYS A 52 6.56 -0.16 9.18
N ALA A 53 5.33 -0.15 8.65
CA ALA A 53 5.07 0.34 7.29
C ALA A 53 5.32 1.83 7.16
N LEU A 54 4.94 2.61 8.17
CA LEU A 54 5.20 4.06 8.23
C LEU A 54 6.70 4.34 8.33
N GLU A 55 7.42 3.65 9.21
CA GLU A 55 8.87 3.82 9.40
C GLU A 55 9.65 3.46 8.13
N ALA A 56 9.36 2.29 7.52
CA ALA A 56 10.01 1.88 6.28
C ALA A 56 9.75 2.88 5.14
N THR A 57 8.52 3.40 5.06
CA THR A 57 8.15 4.38 4.03
C THR A 57 8.79 5.73 4.28
N ARG A 58 8.86 6.18 5.54
CA ARG A 58 9.53 7.42 5.93
C ARG A 58 11.01 7.37 5.59
N THR A 59 11.69 6.31 6.01
CA THR A 59 13.12 6.10 5.72
C THR A 59 13.40 6.10 4.20
N TYR A 60 12.50 5.47 3.43
CA TYR A 60 12.62 5.54 1.97
C TYR A 60 12.45 6.96 1.43
N ILE A 61 11.47 7.71 1.91
CA ILE A 61 11.21 9.09 1.44
C ILE A 61 12.35 10.03 1.81
N GLU A 62 12.86 9.92 3.03
CA GLU A 62 13.86 10.85 3.58
C GLU A 62 15.27 10.53 3.11
N GLU A 63 15.63 9.26 2.95
CA GLU A 63 16.99 8.82 2.64
C GLU A 63 17.11 8.25 1.21
N GLY A 64 16.26 7.28 0.85
CA GLY A 64 16.43 6.56 -0.41
C GLY A 64 15.92 7.31 -1.64
N ARG A 65 14.82 8.02 -1.52
CA ARG A 65 14.20 8.76 -2.63
C ARG A 65 15.04 9.95 -3.10
N PRO A 66 15.63 10.78 -2.22
CA PRO A 66 16.51 11.87 -2.63
C PRO A 66 17.72 11.40 -3.46
N GLU A 67 18.34 10.27 -3.09
CA GLU A 67 19.44 9.71 -3.86
C GLU A 67 19.02 9.31 -5.29
N LEU A 68 17.80 8.78 -5.45
CA LEU A 68 17.26 8.42 -6.76
C LEU A 68 16.94 9.66 -7.60
N ILE A 69 16.41 10.72 -6.97
CA ILE A 69 16.14 12.02 -7.62
C ILE A 69 17.45 12.66 -8.06
N ALA A 70 18.49 12.65 -7.23
CA ALA A 70 19.76 13.25 -7.55
C ALA A 70 20.45 12.60 -8.76
N LYS A 71 20.19 11.30 -9.00
CA LYS A 71 20.69 10.54 -10.16
C LYS A 71 19.83 10.71 -11.41
N ALA A 72 18.66 11.35 -11.30
CA ALA A 72 17.74 11.54 -12.41
C ALA A 72 18.29 12.60 -13.39
N LYS A 73 18.29 12.27 -14.69
CA LYS A 73 18.75 13.19 -15.76
C LYS A 73 17.76 14.32 -16.06
N ARG A 74 16.52 14.23 -15.63
CA ARG A 74 15.45 15.21 -15.82
C ARG A 74 14.80 15.56 -14.50
N ARG A 75 14.77 16.84 -14.21
CA ARG A 75 14.06 17.42 -13.06
C ARG A 75 12.68 17.94 -13.53
N ASP A 76 11.78 17.03 -13.94
CA ASP A 76 10.41 17.42 -14.31
C ASP A 76 9.50 17.58 -13.06
N ALA A 77 10.08 17.69 -11.86
CA ALA A 77 9.36 17.44 -10.59
C ALA A 77 9.18 18.68 -9.70
N GLU A 78 9.37 19.88 -10.22
CA GLU A 78 9.22 21.06 -9.33
C GLU A 78 7.77 21.52 -9.14
N ASN A 79 6.81 21.10 -10.00
CA ASN A 79 5.43 21.58 -9.97
C ASN A 79 4.37 20.51 -10.31
N GLY A 80 4.54 19.27 -9.88
CA GLY A 80 3.59 18.21 -10.21
C GLY A 80 3.46 17.15 -9.11
N PRO A 81 2.61 16.12 -9.31
CA PRO A 81 2.46 15.05 -8.33
C PRO A 81 3.80 14.39 -8.05
N HIS A 82 4.09 14.17 -6.78
CA HIS A 82 5.35 13.59 -6.31
C HIS A 82 5.19 12.06 -6.19
N PRO A 83 5.50 11.26 -7.23
CA PRO A 83 5.33 9.81 -7.17
C PRO A 83 6.10 9.24 -5.99
N LEU A 84 5.41 8.40 -5.20
CA LEU A 84 6.04 7.75 -4.05
C LEU A 84 7.16 6.83 -4.52
N PHE A 85 6.86 5.91 -5.44
CA PHE A 85 7.86 4.97 -5.96
C PHE A 85 8.46 5.45 -7.27
N ILE A 86 9.76 5.71 -7.24
CA ILE A 86 10.53 6.17 -8.39
C ILE A 86 11.62 5.16 -8.77
N SER A 87 11.90 5.09 -10.06
CA SER A 87 12.97 4.29 -10.64
C SER A 87 14.35 4.93 -10.40
N ALA A 88 15.42 4.20 -10.72
CA ALA A 88 16.77 4.77 -10.71
C ALA A 88 16.96 5.94 -11.70
N ARG A 89 15.99 6.16 -12.61
CA ARG A 89 15.98 7.30 -13.54
C ARG A 89 15.13 8.47 -13.04
N GLY A 90 14.60 8.40 -11.81
CA GLY A 90 13.77 9.43 -11.21
C GLY A 90 12.30 9.45 -11.66
N ASN A 91 11.89 8.57 -12.56
CA ASN A 91 10.52 8.52 -13.07
C ASN A 91 9.64 7.62 -12.18
N ARG A 92 8.33 7.89 -12.14
CA ARG A 92 7.33 7.01 -11.50
C ARG A 92 7.53 5.56 -11.95
N MET A 93 7.54 4.64 -11.01
CA MET A 93 7.55 3.21 -11.32
C MET A 93 6.16 2.76 -11.75
N SER A 94 6.07 2.12 -12.92
CA SER A 94 4.82 1.49 -13.37
C SER A 94 4.50 0.24 -12.57
N ALA A 95 3.24 -0.21 -12.62
CA ALA A 95 2.81 -1.47 -12.01
C ALA A 95 3.63 -2.68 -12.51
N ALA A 96 4.04 -2.67 -13.79
CA ALA A 96 4.90 -3.71 -14.36
C ALA A 96 6.31 -3.70 -13.74
N MET A 97 6.89 -2.52 -13.50
CA MET A 97 8.19 -2.39 -12.85
C MET A 97 8.14 -2.85 -11.39
N LEU A 98 7.11 -2.44 -10.64
CA LEU A 98 6.93 -2.89 -9.26
C LEU A 98 6.70 -4.40 -9.17
N ARG A 99 5.91 -4.97 -10.09
CA ARG A 99 5.70 -6.43 -10.16
C ARG A 99 7.01 -7.18 -10.42
N ARG A 100 7.81 -6.71 -11.39
CA ARG A 100 9.14 -7.30 -11.67
C ARG A 100 10.04 -7.22 -10.43
N ARG A 101 10.02 -6.09 -9.72
CA ARG A 101 10.80 -5.92 -8.50
C ARG A 101 10.36 -6.87 -7.40
N PHE A 102 9.04 -7.03 -7.21
CA PHE A 102 8.47 -8.00 -6.27
C PHE A 102 8.95 -9.42 -6.57
N HIS A 103 8.81 -9.89 -7.81
CA HIS A 103 9.26 -11.23 -8.19
C HIS A 103 10.76 -11.45 -7.97
N MET A 104 11.57 -10.44 -8.29
CA MET A 104 13.01 -10.53 -8.03
C MET A 104 13.30 -10.69 -6.53
N LEU A 105 12.63 -9.94 -5.67
CA LEU A 105 12.79 -10.05 -4.21
C LEU A 105 12.29 -11.40 -3.69
N ALA A 106 11.17 -11.89 -4.18
CA ALA A 106 10.65 -13.22 -3.85
C ALA A 106 11.67 -14.31 -4.23
N THR A 107 12.24 -14.26 -5.42
CA THR A 107 13.27 -15.20 -5.88
C THR A 107 14.51 -15.16 -4.97
N LEU A 108 14.99 -13.95 -4.61
CA LEU A 108 16.13 -13.78 -3.71
C LEU A 108 15.85 -14.32 -2.30
N ALA A 109 14.61 -14.31 -1.87
CA ALA A 109 14.17 -14.86 -0.58
C ALA A 109 13.87 -16.38 -0.66
N GLY A 110 14.10 -17.04 -1.78
CA GLY A 110 13.80 -18.46 -1.97
C GLY A 110 12.30 -18.77 -2.04
N ILE A 111 11.46 -17.77 -2.28
CA ILE A 111 10.01 -17.93 -2.40
C ILE A 111 9.70 -18.38 -3.83
N PRO A 112 8.78 -19.35 -4.03
CA PRO A 112 8.41 -19.84 -5.37
C PRO A 112 8.01 -18.69 -6.33
N ALA A 113 8.43 -18.80 -7.58
CA ALA A 113 8.28 -17.75 -8.60
C ALA A 113 6.83 -17.49 -9.03
N ASP A 114 5.91 -18.37 -8.71
CA ASP A 114 4.47 -18.25 -8.97
C ASP A 114 3.76 -17.35 -7.94
N ILE A 115 4.44 -17.00 -6.85
CA ILE A 115 3.88 -16.06 -5.87
C ILE A 115 3.82 -14.66 -6.48
N ALA A 116 2.60 -14.21 -6.68
CA ALA A 116 2.30 -12.88 -7.21
C ALA A 116 2.01 -11.87 -6.09
N PRO A 117 2.08 -10.55 -6.36
CA PRO A 117 1.68 -9.51 -5.40
C PRO A 117 0.26 -9.69 -4.85
N HIS A 118 -0.61 -10.40 -5.55
CA HIS A 118 -1.95 -10.76 -5.05
C HIS A 118 -1.90 -11.66 -3.81
N ALA A 119 -0.85 -12.45 -3.63
CA ALA A 119 -0.67 -13.26 -2.43
C ALA A 119 -0.55 -12.36 -1.18
N MET A 120 0.16 -11.24 -1.26
CA MET A 120 0.25 -10.28 -0.15
C MET A 120 -1.12 -9.73 0.25
N ARG A 121 -1.97 -9.46 -0.73
CA ARG A 121 -3.36 -9.01 -0.49
C ARG A 121 -4.21 -10.12 0.11
N HIS A 122 -4.03 -11.36 -0.33
CA HIS A 122 -4.71 -12.52 0.26
C HIS A 122 -4.26 -12.72 1.70
N THR A 123 -2.96 -12.69 1.97
CA THR A 123 -2.39 -12.76 3.32
C THR A 123 -2.97 -11.66 4.21
N PHE A 124 -2.97 -10.40 3.77
CA PHE A 124 -3.58 -9.29 4.50
C PHE A 124 -5.04 -9.59 4.90
N ALA A 125 -5.85 -10.09 3.95
CA ALA A 125 -7.24 -10.42 4.21
C ALA A 125 -7.38 -11.57 5.24
N THR A 126 -6.58 -12.62 5.07
CA THR A 126 -6.58 -13.80 5.94
C THR A 126 -6.14 -13.44 7.35
N ASP A 127 -5.03 -12.70 7.49
CA ASP A 127 -4.50 -12.29 8.79
C ASP A 127 -5.50 -11.43 9.57
N LEU A 128 -6.21 -10.52 8.89
CA LEU A 128 -7.25 -9.73 9.52
C LEU A 128 -8.44 -10.58 9.99
N LEU A 129 -8.89 -11.54 9.18
CA LEU A 129 -10.00 -12.43 9.55
C LEU A 129 -9.60 -13.35 10.69
N GLU A 130 -8.42 -13.96 10.66
CA GLU A 130 -7.88 -14.79 11.72
C GLU A 130 -7.65 -14.02 13.02
N GLY A 131 -7.26 -12.74 12.91
CA GLY A 131 -7.15 -11.81 14.04
C GLY A 131 -8.49 -11.32 14.59
N GLY A 132 -9.62 -11.77 14.02
CA GLY A 132 -10.96 -11.46 14.51
C GLY A 132 -11.61 -10.21 13.92
N ALA A 133 -11.05 -9.63 12.84
CA ALA A 133 -11.75 -8.57 12.11
C ALA A 133 -13.00 -9.13 11.44
N ASP A 134 -14.08 -8.36 11.46
CA ASP A 134 -15.30 -8.76 10.76
C ASP A 134 -15.13 -8.68 9.23
N LEU A 135 -15.79 -9.59 8.52
CA LEU A 135 -15.68 -9.72 7.06
C LEU A 135 -15.99 -8.41 6.33
N ARG A 136 -16.93 -7.61 6.84
CA ARG A 136 -17.33 -6.34 6.23
C ARG A 136 -16.20 -5.30 6.31
N SER A 137 -15.54 -5.19 7.48
CA SER A 137 -14.36 -4.34 7.66
C SER A 137 -13.24 -4.72 6.67
N VAL A 138 -12.98 -6.02 6.51
CA VAL A 138 -11.96 -6.51 5.57
C VAL A 138 -12.34 -6.17 4.12
N GLN A 139 -13.60 -6.37 3.72
CA GLN A 139 -14.08 -6.03 2.37
C GLN A 139 -13.95 -4.53 2.07
N GLU A 140 -14.23 -3.68 3.05
CA GLU A 140 -14.13 -2.22 2.93
C GLU A 140 -12.66 -1.78 2.78
N LEU A 141 -11.76 -2.31 3.62
CA LEU A 141 -10.31 -2.10 3.51
C LEU A 141 -9.76 -2.53 2.16
N LEU A 142 -10.28 -3.62 1.61
CA LEU A 142 -9.89 -4.12 0.29
C LEU A 142 -10.53 -3.35 -0.88
N GLY A 143 -11.57 -2.56 -0.65
CA GLY A 143 -12.28 -1.84 -1.71
C GLY A 143 -12.99 -2.79 -2.68
N HIS A 144 -13.69 -3.81 -2.15
CA HIS A 144 -14.55 -4.67 -2.95
C HIS A 144 -15.84 -3.93 -3.32
N ALA A 145 -16.04 -3.68 -4.60
CA ALA A 145 -17.17 -2.91 -5.14
C ALA A 145 -18.49 -3.68 -5.22
N SER A 146 -18.57 -4.91 -4.73
CA SER A 146 -19.73 -5.77 -4.94
C SER A 146 -20.36 -6.25 -3.63
N LEU A 147 -21.30 -5.49 -3.15
CA LEU A 147 -22.51 -6.04 -2.57
C LEU A 147 -23.70 -5.34 -3.24
N SER A 148 -24.28 -6.01 -4.24
CA SER A 148 -25.63 -5.72 -4.67
C SER A 148 -26.56 -6.11 -3.53
N THR A 149 -26.86 -5.19 -2.67
CA THR A 149 -28.13 -5.13 -1.93
C THR A 149 -28.24 -3.75 -1.29
N THR A 150 -29.32 -3.10 -1.64
CA THR A 150 -29.82 -1.85 -1.07
C THR A 150 -30.04 -2.04 0.43
N GLN A 151 -29.00 -1.85 1.23
CA GLN A 151 -29.14 -1.71 2.68
C GLN A 151 -28.25 -0.55 3.14
N ILE A 152 -28.88 0.32 3.90
CA ILE A 152 -28.44 1.54 4.54
C ILE A 152 -26.94 1.49 4.86
N TYR A 153 -26.13 2.27 4.11
CA TYR A 153 -24.70 2.44 4.31
C TYR A 153 -24.46 3.22 5.60
N THR A 154 -24.24 2.52 6.69
CA THR A 154 -23.44 3.10 7.76
C THR A 154 -21.99 2.89 7.37
N HIS A 155 -21.34 3.95 6.85
CA HIS A 155 -19.89 3.95 6.61
C HIS A 155 -19.19 3.58 7.92
N LEU A 156 -18.31 2.57 7.86
CA LEU A 156 -17.43 2.29 9.00
C LEU A 156 -16.56 3.54 9.19
N THR A 157 -16.55 4.07 10.42
CA THR A 157 -15.73 5.24 10.73
C THR A 157 -14.24 4.87 10.62
N PRO A 158 -13.36 5.81 10.22
CA PRO A 158 -11.91 5.57 10.20
C PRO A 158 -11.36 4.96 11.49
N ASP A 159 -11.91 5.35 12.65
CA ASP A 159 -11.51 4.82 13.95
C ASP A 159 -11.89 3.35 14.15
N ARG A 160 -12.98 2.89 13.56
CA ARG A 160 -13.37 1.48 13.60
C ARG A 160 -12.44 0.64 12.73
N LEU A 161 -12.05 1.14 11.57
CA LEU A 161 -11.08 0.49 10.69
C LEU A 161 -9.69 0.44 11.34
N LYS A 162 -9.25 1.54 11.98
CA LYS A 162 -7.99 1.58 12.75
C LYS A 162 -7.98 0.53 13.86
N ARG A 163 -9.07 0.42 14.62
CA ARG A 163 -9.20 -0.60 15.67
C ARG A 163 -9.16 -2.02 15.11
N ALA A 164 -9.86 -2.28 14.00
CA ALA A 164 -9.86 -3.59 13.36
C ALA A 164 -8.45 -3.99 12.92
N VAL A 165 -7.68 -3.08 12.31
CA VAL A 165 -6.29 -3.34 11.89
C VAL A 165 -5.38 -3.50 13.12
N ALA A 166 -5.49 -2.66 14.13
CA ALA A 166 -4.65 -2.74 15.33
C ALA A 166 -4.87 -4.03 16.12
N GLN A 167 -6.10 -4.53 16.16
CA GLN A 167 -6.42 -5.76 16.90
C GLN A 167 -6.10 -7.04 16.10
N ALA A 168 -6.34 -7.01 14.80
CA ALA A 168 -6.37 -8.22 13.98
C ALA A 168 -5.11 -8.41 13.12
N HIS A 169 -4.41 -7.34 12.73
CA HIS A 169 -3.23 -7.46 11.89
C HIS A 169 -2.01 -7.89 12.74
N PRO A 170 -1.20 -8.89 12.30
CA PRO A 170 -0.03 -9.38 13.06
C PRO A 170 1.00 -8.31 13.42
N ARG A 171 1.02 -7.19 12.68
CA ARG A 171 1.88 -6.03 12.92
C ARG A 171 1.09 -4.76 13.26
N GLY A 172 -0.11 -4.93 13.83
CA GLY A 172 -1.08 -3.84 14.07
C GLY A 172 -0.69 -2.83 15.15
N GLU A 173 0.49 -2.94 15.75
CA GLU A 173 1.03 -1.99 16.75
C GLU A 173 1.54 -0.67 16.17
#